data_d31c4aab26db8c5c79aef61b22b5a15c
#
_entry.id   d31c4aab26db8c5c79aef61b22b5a15c
#
_cell.length_a   1.000
_cell.length_b   1.000
_cell.length_c   1.000
_cell.angle_alpha   90.00
_cell.angle_beta   90.00
_cell.angle_gamma   90.00
#
_symmetry.space_group_name_H-M   'P 1'
#
loop_
_entity.id
_entity.type
_entity.pdbx_description
1 polymer ?
#
loop_
_entity_poly.entity_id
_entity_poly.type
_entity_poly.pdbx_seq_one_letter_code
_entity_poly.pdbx_strand_id
1 'polypeptide(L)'
;MLSLAGEAGSIHVADIREESPTPSGSLPIVFVHGMVGHSEFWNSALAACADRRRAVAMDLRGHGRSDPAATGDYAVERCADDVIAVMNALGIDAAIVVGHSYGAIVATETAARRPDIVRRLVLADPPGDFTRVAHDVRAGQIVPFLATLDTDKWRAAVQTSFEQALEGGTDASKETIRGRLAAMPRETMRSMYHSMFAYPAADAVTRYLAHPGREAYAILAPPNAWPFSLHVLVPAIHSAVIPHVGHWLMLDAPDRFVAELANATTGL
;
A
#
# COMPACT_ATOMS: atom_id res chain seq x y z
N MET A 1 14.23 15.42 -2.15
CA MET A 1 13.27 15.06 -1.11
C MET A 1 12.48 16.30 -0.77
N LEU A 2 11.16 16.20 -0.75
CA LEU A 2 10.25 17.31 -0.53
C LEU A 2 9.36 17.00 0.68
N SER A 3 8.91 18.05 1.37
CA SER A 3 7.87 17.97 2.39
C SER A 3 6.70 18.80 1.88
N LEU A 4 5.52 18.20 1.79
CA LEU A 4 4.31 18.81 1.25
C LEU A 4 3.27 18.95 2.35
N ALA A 5 2.48 20.03 2.31
CA ALA A 5 1.37 20.20 3.25
C ALA A 5 0.23 19.22 2.92
N GLY A 6 -0.15 18.40 3.89
CA GLY A 6 -1.33 17.52 3.86
C GLY A 6 -2.32 17.88 4.96
N GLU A 7 -3.48 17.25 4.99
CA GLU A 7 -4.45 17.46 6.08
C GLU A 7 -3.89 17.09 7.48
N ALA A 8 -2.97 16.14 7.53
CA ALA A 8 -2.34 15.68 8.78
C ALA A 8 -1.14 16.51 9.22
N GLY A 9 -0.67 17.44 8.40
CA GLY A 9 0.59 18.16 8.58
C GLY A 9 1.50 17.99 7.37
N SER A 10 2.82 17.85 7.57
CA SER A 10 3.79 17.69 6.50
C SER A 10 3.90 16.22 6.07
N ILE A 11 3.74 15.97 4.77
CA ILE A 11 3.96 14.66 4.14
C ILE A 11 5.31 14.65 3.44
N HIS A 12 6.16 13.70 3.82
CA HIS A 12 7.46 13.51 3.20
C HIS A 12 7.34 12.72 1.89
N VAL A 13 8.08 13.18 0.87
CA VAL A 13 8.05 12.59 -0.47
C VAL A 13 9.46 12.46 -1.02
N ALA A 14 9.80 11.29 -1.54
CA ALA A 14 10.91 11.07 -2.44
C ALA A 14 10.40 11.17 -3.89
N ASP A 15 10.79 12.22 -4.59
CA ASP A 15 10.40 12.47 -5.99
C ASP A 15 11.66 12.31 -6.86
N ILE A 16 11.68 11.27 -7.67
CA ILE A 16 12.71 11.06 -8.66
C ILE A 16 12.16 11.58 -9.99
N ARG A 17 12.65 12.73 -10.39
CA ARG A 17 12.40 13.32 -11.70
C ARG A 17 13.50 12.86 -12.63
N GLU A 18 13.10 12.54 -13.82
CA GLU A 18 14.02 12.25 -14.89
C GLU A 18 14.89 13.47 -15.20
N GLU A 19 16.22 13.28 -15.29
CA GLU A 19 17.16 14.32 -15.75
C GLU A 19 17.10 14.50 -17.27
N SER A 20 16.54 13.52 -17.98
CA SER A 20 16.27 13.56 -19.42
C SER A 20 14.77 13.76 -19.69
N PRO A 21 14.38 14.35 -20.82
CA PRO A 21 12.97 14.52 -21.12
C PRO A 21 12.27 13.14 -21.16
N THR A 22 11.34 12.91 -20.22
CA THR A 22 10.48 11.71 -20.18
C THR A 22 9.92 11.46 -21.57
N PRO A 23 9.97 10.21 -22.09
CA PRO A 23 9.31 9.92 -23.35
C PRO A 23 7.88 10.46 -23.30
N SER A 24 7.55 11.35 -24.21
CA SER A 24 6.26 12.06 -24.24
C SER A 24 5.13 11.03 -24.10
N GLY A 25 4.37 11.09 -23.00
CA GLY A 25 3.22 10.22 -22.76
C GLY A 25 3.40 9.15 -21.66
N SER A 26 4.59 8.97 -21.07
CA SER A 26 4.74 8.03 -19.93
C SER A 26 4.05 8.55 -18.68
N LEU A 27 3.17 7.74 -18.08
CA LEU A 27 2.55 8.10 -16.81
C LEU A 27 3.55 7.99 -15.65
N PRO A 28 3.56 8.96 -14.71
CA PRO A 28 4.31 8.84 -13.47
C PRO A 28 3.77 7.68 -12.62
N ILE A 29 4.64 7.15 -11.74
CA ILE A 29 4.25 6.17 -10.73
C ILE A 29 4.27 6.81 -9.35
N VAL A 30 3.22 6.58 -8.56
CA VAL A 30 3.14 6.98 -7.15
C VAL A 30 3.09 5.72 -6.28
N PHE A 31 4.05 5.59 -5.36
CA PHE A 31 4.19 4.46 -4.45
C PHE A 31 3.68 4.79 -3.05
N VAL A 32 2.84 3.91 -2.51
CA VAL A 32 2.23 4.01 -1.18
C VAL A 32 2.57 2.76 -0.37
N HIS A 33 3.36 2.91 0.68
CA HIS A 33 3.80 1.80 1.53
C HIS A 33 2.70 1.28 2.47
N GLY A 34 2.90 0.07 3.03
CA GLY A 34 2.02 -0.52 4.03
C GLY A 34 2.30 -0.06 5.47
N MET A 35 1.63 -0.67 6.44
CA MET A 35 1.93 -0.47 7.86
C MET A 35 3.43 -0.67 8.13
N VAL A 36 3.99 0.10 9.03
CA VAL A 36 5.41 0.16 9.43
C VAL A 36 6.39 0.46 8.30
N GLY A 37 5.90 0.72 7.08
CA GLY A 37 6.71 1.06 5.93
C GLY A 37 7.21 2.51 5.92
N HIS A 38 7.93 2.85 4.88
CA HIS A 38 8.31 4.21 4.48
C HIS A 38 8.74 4.25 3.01
N SER A 39 8.92 5.44 2.47
CA SER A 39 9.26 5.67 1.05
C SER A 39 10.50 4.91 0.58
N GLU A 40 11.50 4.70 1.44
CA GLU A 40 12.75 4.01 1.07
C GLU A 40 12.55 2.51 0.77
N PHE A 41 11.42 1.90 1.16
CA PHE A 41 11.09 0.52 0.76
C PHE A 41 10.95 0.38 -0.76
N TRP A 42 10.77 1.50 -1.45
CA TRP A 42 10.63 1.57 -2.89
C TRP A 42 11.92 1.94 -3.65
N ASN A 43 13.08 2.03 -2.95
CA ASN A 43 14.32 2.52 -3.57
C ASN A 43 14.70 1.77 -4.85
N SER A 44 14.59 0.43 -4.87
CA SER A 44 14.88 -0.37 -6.07
C SER A 44 13.90 -0.07 -7.21
N ALA A 45 12.61 0.09 -6.90
CA ALA A 45 11.58 0.44 -7.88
C ALA A 45 11.76 1.88 -8.39
N LEU A 46 12.07 2.83 -7.49
CA LEU A 46 12.39 4.21 -7.86
C LEU A 46 13.59 4.26 -8.80
N ALA A 47 14.69 3.57 -8.47
CA ALA A 47 15.87 3.51 -9.31
C ALA A 47 15.58 2.92 -10.70
N ALA A 48 14.76 1.87 -10.77
CA ALA A 48 14.36 1.25 -12.04
C ALA A 48 13.46 2.15 -12.92
N CYS A 49 12.79 3.13 -12.32
CA CYS A 49 11.97 4.11 -13.04
C CYS A 49 12.78 5.31 -13.53
N ALA A 50 13.94 5.62 -12.92
CA ALA A 50 14.67 6.90 -13.08
C ALA A 50 14.91 7.34 -14.54
N ASP A 51 15.20 6.39 -15.44
CA ASP A 51 15.48 6.69 -16.86
C ASP A 51 14.24 6.53 -17.77
N ARG A 52 13.07 6.27 -17.21
CA ARG A 52 11.88 5.91 -18.01
C ARG A 52 10.66 6.74 -17.73
N ARG A 53 10.46 7.14 -16.49
CA ARG A 53 9.30 7.92 -16.03
C ARG A 53 9.53 8.52 -14.65
N ARG A 54 8.82 9.59 -14.36
CA ARG A 54 8.80 10.15 -13.02
C ARG A 54 8.26 9.12 -12.02
N ALA A 55 8.92 8.98 -10.89
CA ALA A 55 8.50 8.08 -9.81
C ALA A 55 8.53 8.82 -8.46
N VAL A 56 7.47 8.65 -7.69
CA VAL A 56 7.26 9.32 -6.42
C VAL A 56 6.93 8.28 -5.37
N ALA A 57 7.63 8.28 -4.25
CA ALA A 57 7.28 7.47 -3.08
C ALA A 57 7.02 8.39 -1.90
N MET A 58 5.90 8.21 -1.21
CA MET A 58 5.53 9.01 -0.04
C MET A 58 5.62 8.21 1.25
N ASP A 59 5.88 8.92 2.34
CA ASP A 59 5.66 8.39 3.67
C ASP A 59 4.22 8.71 4.09
N LEU A 60 3.43 7.68 4.42
CA LEU A 60 2.08 7.89 4.96
C LEU A 60 2.15 8.69 6.27
N ARG A 61 1.07 9.42 6.60
CA ARG A 61 0.93 10.09 7.89
C ARG A 61 1.38 9.19 9.05
N GLY A 62 2.17 9.71 9.99
CA GLY A 62 2.70 8.97 11.14
C GLY A 62 3.76 7.91 10.83
N HIS A 63 4.29 7.90 9.59
CA HIS A 63 5.36 6.98 9.18
C HIS A 63 6.55 7.75 8.62
N GLY A 64 7.71 7.12 8.66
CA GLY A 64 8.93 7.67 8.08
C GLY A 64 9.26 9.06 8.63
N ARG A 65 9.23 10.05 7.75
CA ARG A 65 9.49 11.48 8.03
C ARG A 65 8.24 12.34 7.94
N SER A 66 7.07 11.73 7.69
CA SER A 66 5.78 12.43 7.70
C SER A 66 5.32 12.69 9.13
N ASP A 67 4.65 13.82 9.31
CA ASP A 67 4.07 14.17 10.60
C ASP A 67 2.99 13.16 11.02
N PRO A 68 2.82 12.91 12.33
CA PRO A 68 1.70 12.17 12.85
C PRO A 68 0.39 12.93 12.60
N ALA A 69 -0.72 12.21 12.44
CA ALA A 69 -2.04 12.83 12.36
C ALA A 69 -2.38 13.47 13.71
N ALA A 70 -2.59 14.79 13.74
CA ALA A 70 -2.94 15.53 14.95
C ALA A 70 -4.23 15.01 15.61
N THR A 71 -5.14 14.45 14.82
CA THR A 71 -6.40 13.86 15.28
C THR A 71 -6.26 12.38 15.69
N GLY A 72 -5.10 11.75 15.48
CA GLY A 72 -4.93 10.29 15.62
C GLY A 72 -5.66 9.47 14.56
N ASP A 73 -6.13 10.11 13.49
CA ASP A 73 -6.89 9.47 12.41
C ASP A 73 -5.97 9.00 11.27
N TYR A 74 -5.80 7.68 11.21
CA TYR A 74 -5.02 6.97 10.19
C TYR A 74 -5.91 6.08 9.31
N ALA A 75 -7.19 6.44 9.18
CA ALA A 75 -8.14 5.71 8.35
C ALA A 75 -7.72 5.70 6.87
N VAL A 76 -8.16 4.67 6.15
CA VAL A 76 -7.89 4.48 4.71
C VAL A 76 -8.25 5.73 3.92
N GLU A 77 -9.41 6.31 4.20
CA GLU A 77 -9.94 7.49 3.52
C GLU A 77 -9.05 8.72 3.74
N ARG A 78 -8.53 8.90 4.96
CA ARG A 78 -7.63 10.00 5.30
C ARG A 78 -6.25 9.85 4.66
N CYS A 79 -5.74 8.63 4.63
CA CYS A 79 -4.50 8.34 3.91
C CYS A 79 -4.68 8.53 2.39
N ALA A 80 -5.85 8.23 1.83
CA ALA A 80 -6.16 8.50 0.42
C ALA A 80 -6.25 10.01 0.12
N ASP A 81 -6.78 10.82 1.06
CA ASP A 81 -6.74 12.28 0.96
C ASP A 81 -5.30 12.80 0.84
N ASP A 82 -4.35 12.23 1.62
CA ASP A 82 -2.93 12.59 1.52
C ASP A 82 -2.33 12.22 0.16
N VAL A 83 -2.65 11.04 -0.39
CA VAL A 83 -2.18 10.65 -1.72
C VAL A 83 -2.65 11.63 -2.78
N ILE A 84 -3.94 12.00 -2.75
CA ILE A 84 -4.53 12.97 -3.69
C ILE A 84 -3.87 14.34 -3.50
N ALA A 85 -3.66 14.80 -2.27
CA ALA A 85 -3.01 16.07 -1.98
C ALA A 85 -1.56 16.10 -2.48
N VAL A 86 -0.80 15.01 -2.30
CA VAL A 86 0.57 14.86 -2.83
C VAL A 86 0.57 14.93 -4.34
N MET A 87 -0.31 14.20 -5.03
CA MET A 87 -0.41 14.23 -6.49
C MET A 87 -0.70 15.65 -6.99
N ASN A 88 -1.67 16.33 -6.38
CA ASN A 88 -2.04 17.71 -6.73
C ASN A 88 -0.87 18.67 -6.51
N ALA A 89 -0.19 18.61 -5.36
CA ALA A 89 0.93 19.48 -5.03
C ALA A 89 2.14 19.30 -5.95
N LEU A 90 2.31 18.08 -6.49
CA LEU A 90 3.38 17.74 -7.44
C LEU A 90 3.00 17.99 -8.91
N GLY A 91 1.77 18.45 -9.19
CA GLY A 91 1.26 18.63 -10.54
C GLY A 91 1.15 17.32 -11.32
N ILE A 92 0.75 16.24 -10.64
CA ILE A 92 0.52 14.92 -11.24
C ILE A 92 -0.96 14.77 -11.54
N ASP A 93 -1.34 15.10 -12.79
CA ASP A 93 -2.74 15.04 -13.25
C ASP A 93 -3.24 13.62 -13.47
N ALA A 94 -2.33 12.67 -13.73
CA ALA A 94 -2.66 11.26 -13.88
C ALA A 94 -1.43 10.40 -13.57
N ALA A 95 -1.63 9.23 -12.93
CA ALA A 95 -0.57 8.34 -12.53
C ALA A 95 -0.99 6.86 -12.53
N ILE A 96 0.01 5.99 -12.49
CA ILE A 96 -0.09 4.63 -11.97
C ILE A 96 0.10 4.72 -10.46
N VAL A 97 -0.83 4.20 -9.67
CA VAL A 97 -0.68 4.17 -8.20
C VAL A 97 -0.37 2.75 -7.76
N VAL A 98 0.74 2.59 -7.06
CA VAL A 98 1.24 1.31 -6.55
C VAL A 98 1.13 1.33 -5.04
N GLY A 99 0.34 0.43 -4.46
CA GLY A 99 0.20 0.33 -3.01
C GLY A 99 0.64 -1.03 -2.50
N HIS A 100 1.31 -1.07 -1.34
CA HIS A 100 1.68 -2.30 -0.65
C HIS A 100 0.82 -2.50 0.61
N SER A 101 0.29 -3.72 0.82
CA SER A 101 -0.41 -4.05 2.07
C SER A 101 -1.51 -3.04 2.40
N TYR A 102 -1.47 -2.39 3.56
CA TYR A 102 -2.36 -1.29 3.92
C TYR A 102 -2.37 -0.18 2.84
N GLY A 103 -1.20 0.16 2.30
CA GLY A 103 -1.08 1.12 1.19
C GLY A 103 -1.78 0.65 -0.09
N ALA A 104 -1.98 -0.65 -0.28
CA ALA A 104 -2.78 -1.16 -1.41
C ALA A 104 -4.26 -0.83 -1.23
N ILE A 105 -4.78 -0.87 0.00
CA ILE A 105 -6.16 -0.44 0.31
C ILE A 105 -6.28 1.08 0.16
N VAL A 106 -5.30 1.85 0.62
CA VAL A 106 -5.24 3.32 0.42
C VAL A 106 -5.21 3.67 -1.07
N ALA A 107 -4.40 2.99 -1.87
CA ALA A 107 -4.35 3.15 -3.32
C ALA A 107 -5.70 2.79 -3.98
N THR A 108 -6.37 1.76 -3.48
CA THR A 108 -7.71 1.36 -3.94
C THR A 108 -8.74 2.44 -3.66
N GLU A 109 -8.77 3.02 -2.45
CA GLU A 109 -9.66 4.12 -2.12
C GLU A 109 -9.36 5.36 -2.98
N THR A 110 -8.08 5.69 -3.15
CA THR A 110 -7.66 6.78 -4.05
C THR A 110 -8.21 6.57 -5.46
N ALA A 111 -8.06 5.36 -6.00
CA ALA A 111 -8.53 5.00 -7.34
C ALA A 111 -10.06 5.02 -7.46
N ALA A 112 -10.78 4.52 -6.45
CA ALA A 112 -12.24 4.51 -6.43
C ALA A 112 -12.85 5.92 -6.36
N ARG A 113 -12.20 6.83 -5.64
CA ARG A 113 -12.63 8.24 -5.51
C ARG A 113 -12.19 9.11 -6.69
N ARG A 114 -11.04 8.84 -7.26
CA ARG A 114 -10.42 9.64 -8.31
C ARG A 114 -9.98 8.77 -9.50
N PRO A 115 -10.93 8.08 -10.15
CA PRO A 115 -10.61 7.27 -11.33
C PRO A 115 -10.11 8.14 -12.51
N ASP A 116 -10.30 9.45 -12.46
CA ASP A 116 -9.78 10.41 -13.43
C ASP A 116 -8.25 10.55 -13.34
N ILE A 117 -7.66 10.54 -12.12
CA ILE A 117 -6.22 10.69 -11.93
C ILE A 117 -5.49 9.34 -11.78
N VAL A 118 -6.15 8.27 -11.34
CA VAL A 118 -5.54 6.93 -11.27
C VAL A 118 -5.83 6.18 -12.56
N ARG A 119 -4.83 6.02 -13.42
CA ARG A 119 -4.98 5.34 -14.72
C ARG A 119 -4.84 3.84 -14.63
N ARG A 120 -3.95 3.38 -13.74
CA ARG A 120 -3.77 1.97 -13.39
C ARG A 120 -3.51 1.83 -11.90
N LEU A 121 -4.06 0.79 -11.31
CA LEU A 121 -3.88 0.42 -9.91
C LEU A 121 -3.00 -0.83 -9.83
N VAL A 122 -1.90 -0.78 -9.07
CA VAL A 122 -1.04 -1.93 -8.81
C VAL A 122 -1.03 -2.22 -7.31
N LEU A 123 -1.40 -3.43 -6.95
CA LEU A 123 -1.58 -3.90 -5.58
C LEU A 123 -0.45 -4.88 -5.24
N ALA A 124 0.54 -4.44 -4.47
CA ALA A 124 1.62 -5.28 -3.99
C ALA A 124 1.18 -5.97 -2.69
N ASP A 125 0.92 -7.24 -2.79
CA ASP A 125 0.45 -8.13 -1.73
C ASP A 125 -0.67 -7.51 -0.84
N PRO A 126 -1.83 -7.19 -1.42
CA PRO A 126 -2.93 -6.55 -0.70
C PRO A 126 -3.49 -7.51 0.38
N PRO A 127 -3.97 -6.99 1.53
CA PRO A 127 -4.44 -7.82 2.64
C PRO A 127 -5.81 -8.48 2.41
N GLY A 128 -6.47 -8.23 1.30
CA GLY A 128 -7.82 -8.72 1.03
C GLY A 128 -8.93 -7.83 1.61
N ASP A 129 -10.18 -8.29 1.45
CA ASP A 129 -11.38 -7.61 1.98
C ASP A 129 -11.91 -8.35 3.22
N PHE A 130 -11.59 -7.85 4.39
CA PHE A 130 -12.01 -8.45 5.66
C PHE A 130 -13.51 -8.27 5.97
N THR A 131 -14.24 -7.47 5.21
CA THR A 131 -15.70 -7.38 5.33
C THR A 131 -16.38 -8.62 4.73
N ARG A 132 -15.65 -9.39 3.92
CA ARG A 132 -16.10 -10.59 3.20
C ARG A 132 -15.68 -11.91 3.87
N VAL A 133 -15.00 -11.85 5.02
CA VAL A 133 -14.68 -13.06 5.79
C VAL A 133 -15.95 -13.66 6.40
N ALA A 134 -15.95 -14.98 6.60
CA ALA A 134 -17.06 -15.70 7.24
C ALA A 134 -17.35 -15.15 8.64
N HIS A 135 -18.64 -15.16 9.02
CA HIS A 135 -19.10 -14.56 10.29
C HIS A 135 -18.39 -15.16 11.52
N ASP A 136 -18.17 -16.46 11.54
CA ASP A 136 -17.47 -17.17 12.61
C ASP A 136 -16.00 -16.76 12.71
N VAL A 137 -15.30 -16.60 11.57
CA VAL A 137 -13.93 -16.07 11.51
C VAL A 137 -13.90 -14.64 12.04
N ARG A 138 -14.84 -13.79 11.60
CA ARG A 138 -14.94 -12.40 12.08
C ARG A 138 -15.17 -12.37 13.59
N ALA A 139 -16.13 -13.13 14.09
CA ALA A 139 -16.47 -13.17 15.52
C ALA A 139 -15.37 -13.82 16.39
N GLY A 140 -14.72 -14.86 15.89
CA GLY A 140 -13.73 -15.63 16.65
C GLY A 140 -12.30 -15.10 16.56
N GLN A 141 -11.95 -14.33 15.54
CA GLN A 141 -10.58 -13.86 15.32
C GLN A 141 -10.46 -12.34 15.21
N ILE A 142 -11.24 -11.69 14.32
CA ILE A 142 -11.08 -10.25 14.05
C ILE A 142 -11.57 -9.41 15.23
N VAL A 143 -12.78 -9.67 15.72
CA VAL A 143 -13.35 -8.89 16.83
C VAL A 143 -12.49 -8.99 18.10
N PRO A 144 -12.04 -10.19 18.55
CA PRO A 144 -11.13 -10.30 19.69
C PRO A 144 -9.77 -9.63 19.47
N PHE A 145 -9.21 -9.74 18.25
CA PHE A 145 -7.97 -9.05 17.91
C PHE A 145 -8.12 -7.53 18.06
N LEU A 146 -9.17 -6.94 17.44
CA LEU A 146 -9.43 -5.50 17.53
C LEU A 146 -9.66 -5.05 18.98
N ALA A 147 -10.39 -5.82 19.77
CA ALA A 147 -10.60 -5.53 21.20
C ALA A 147 -9.27 -5.57 21.99
N THR A 148 -8.34 -6.44 21.60
CA THR A 148 -7.02 -6.53 22.25
C THR A 148 -6.19 -5.26 22.00
N LEU A 149 -6.40 -4.54 20.89
CA LEU A 149 -5.71 -3.28 20.60
C LEU A 149 -6.02 -2.18 21.62
N ASP A 150 -7.13 -2.29 22.34
CA ASP A 150 -7.54 -1.35 23.41
C ASP A 150 -6.98 -1.72 24.80
N THR A 151 -6.22 -2.81 24.91
CA THR A 151 -5.61 -3.30 26.14
C THR A 151 -4.09 -3.10 26.19
N ASP A 152 -3.46 -3.41 27.31
CA ASP A 152 -2.00 -3.44 27.48
C ASP A 152 -1.33 -4.57 26.65
N LYS A 153 -2.11 -5.53 26.16
CA LYS A 153 -1.65 -6.65 25.32
C LYS A 153 -1.54 -6.31 23.84
N TRP A 154 -1.91 -5.10 23.43
CA TRP A 154 -1.95 -4.69 22.03
C TRP A 154 -0.63 -4.97 21.27
N ARG A 155 0.51 -4.67 21.91
CA ARG A 155 1.82 -4.84 21.27
C ARG A 155 2.11 -6.31 20.94
N ALA A 156 1.83 -7.21 21.87
CA ALA A 156 2.01 -8.64 21.64
C ALA A 156 1.08 -9.16 20.54
N ALA A 157 -0.19 -8.73 20.51
CA ALA A 157 -1.13 -9.11 19.47
C ALA A 157 -0.68 -8.64 18.08
N VAL A 158 -0.23 -7.40 17.97
CA VAL A 158 0.30 -6.84 16.71
C VAL A 158 1.59 -7.56 16.30
N GLN A 159 2.52 -7.82 17.23
CA GLN A 159 3.74 -8.58 16.93
C GLN A 159 3.40 -9.98 16.38
N THR A 160 2.46 -10.70 16.98
CA THR A 160 2.03 -12.02 16.49
C THR A 160 1.49 -11.94 15.06
N SER A 161 0.66 -10.93 14.75
CA SER A 161 0.15 -10.71 13.39
C SER A 161 1.27 -10.42 12.39
N PHE A 162 2.29 -9.65 12.79
CA PHE A 162 3.43 -9.35 11.91
C PHE A 162 4.36 -10.55 11.72
N GLU A 163 4.59 -11.38 12.76
CA GLU A 163 5.40 -12.59 12.61
C GLU A 163 4.81 -13.55 11.57
N GLN A 164 3.48 -13.68 11.50
CA GLN A 164 2.80 -14.45 10.45
C GLN A 164 3.05 -13.83 9.06
N ALA A 165 2.98 -12.52 8.93
CA ALA A 165 3.24 -11.83 7.66
C ALA A 165 4.73 -11.89 7.25
N LEU A 166 5.65 -12.08 8.18
CA LEU A 166 7.09 -12.23 7.94
C LEU A 166 7.48 -13.64 7.45
N GLU A 167 6.59 -14.61 7.48
CA GLU A 167 6.87 -15.95 6.96
C GLU A 167 7.27 -15.89 5.48
N GLY A 168 8.29 -16.64 5.10
CA GLY A 168 8.83 -16.65 3.73
C GLY A 168 9.77 -15.48 3.39
N GLY A 169 9.82 -14.43 4.21
CA GLY A 169 10.71 -13.29 4.00
C GLY A 169 12.19 -13.58 4.35
N THR A 170 13.09 -12.73 3.85
CA THR A 170 14.53 -12.78 4.17
C THR A 170 14.81 -12.34 5.62
N ASP A 171 15.94 -12.75 6.19
CA ASP A 171 16.32 -12.33 7.54
C ASP A 171 16.49 -10.80 7.63
N ALA A 172 17.03 -10.18 6.58
CA ALA A 172 17.22 -8.72 6.51
C ALA A 172 15.89 -7.96 6.51
N SER A 173 14.89 -8.42 5.73
CA SER A 173 13.56 -7.81 5.73
C SER A 173 12.88 -8.00 7.08
N LYS A 174 12.96 -9.19 7.67
CA LYS A 174 12.41 -9.49 9.01
C LYS A 174 12.97 -8.60 10.09
N GLU A 175 14.30 -8.41 10.13
CA GLU A 175 14.96 -7.53 11.09
C GLU A 175 14.50 -6.08 10.90
N THR A 176 14.47 -5.60 9.66
CA THR A 176 14.00 -4.26 9.32
C THR A 176 12.57 -4.03 9.82
N ILE A 177 11.66 -4.94 9.53
CA ILE A 177 10.24 -4.80 9.89
C ILE A 177 10.04 -4.87 11.41
N ARG A 178 10.69 -5.80 12.10
CA ARG A 178 10.63 -5.89 13.57
C ARG A 178 11.14 -4.61 14.25
N GLY A 179 12.25 -4.06 13.77
CA GLY A 179 12.81 -2.82 14.29
C GLY A 179 11.84 -1.63 14.13
N ARG A 180 11.19 -1.52 12.97
CA ARG A 180 10.21 -0.47 12.73
C ARG A 180 8.93 -0.66 13.52
N LEU A 181 8.42 -1.89 13.61
CA LEU A 181 7.23 -2.22 14.39
C LEU A 181 7.40 -1.84 15.87
N ALA A 182 8.59 -2.07 16.44
CA ALA A 182 8.89 -1.73 17.82
C ALA A 182 8.73 -0.23 18.12
N ALA A 183 8.94 0.64 17.12
CA ALA A 183 8.83 2.10 17.24
C ALA A 183 7.41 2.63 16.97
N MET A 184 6.47 1.80 16.46
CA MET A 184 5.13 2.28 16.10
C MET A 184 4.29 2.64 17.32
N PRO A 185 3.61 3.81 17.32
CA PRO A 185 2.68 4.18 18.36
C PRO A 185 1.43 3.28 18.32
N ARG A 186 0.86 3.01 19.50
CA ARG A 186 -0.36 2.23 19.64
C ARG A 186 -1.52 2.82 18.83
N GLU A 187 -1.73 4.13 18.95
CA GLU A 187 -2.87 4.80 18.31
C GLU A 187 -2.82 4.69 16.79
N THR A 188 -1.63 4.81 16.19
CA THR A 188 -1.44 4.61 14.76
C THR A 188 -1.85 3.19 14.34
N MET A 189 -1.31 2.16 15.02
CA MET A 189 -1.62 0.76 14.70
C MET A 189 -3.09 0.44 14.92
N ARG A 190 -3.67 0.94 16.02
CA ARG A 190 -5.09 0.77 16.33
C ARG A 190 -5.99 1.35 15.24
N SER A 191 -5.79 2.61 14.89
CA SER A 191 -6.58 3.30 13.86
C SER A 191 -6.48 2.59 12.51
N MET A 192 -5.27 2.23 12.08
CA MET A 192 -5.06 1.53 10.81
C MET A 192 -5.73 0.16 10.77
N TYR A 193 -5.61 -0.66 11.83
CA TYR A 193 -6.25 -1.98 11.87
C TYR A 193 -7.78 -1.87 11.87
N HIS A 194 -8.36 -0.98 12.68
CA HIS A 194 -9.82 -0.78 12.68
C HIS A 194 -10.33 -0.37 11.30
N SER A 195 -9.66 0.56 10.65
CA SER A 195 -10.03 1.00 9.30
C SER A 195 -9.86 -0.12 8.28
N MET A 196 -8.73 -0.84 8.28
CA MET A 196 -8.47 -1.94 7.35
C MET A 196 -9.52 -3.04 7.44
N PHE A 197 -9.89 -3.46 8.66
CA PHE A 197 -10.88 -4.52 8.85
C PHE A 197 -12.33 -4.10 8.57
N ALA A 198 -12.59 -2.80 8.48
CA ALA A 198 -13.91 -2.24 8.16
C ALA A 198 -14.06 -1.82 6.70
N TYR A 199 -12.94 -1.67 5.96
CA TYR A 199 -12.96 -1.12 4.62
C TYR A 199 -13.40 -2.14 3.56
N PRO A 200 -14.45 -1.84 2.74
CA PRO A 200 -14.97 -2.74 1.71
C PRO A 200 -14.11 -2.67 0.41
N ALA A 201 -12.91 -3.22 0.46
CA ALA A 201 -11.90 -3.05 -0.57
C ALA A 201 -12.33 -3.65 -1.94
N ALA A 202 -13.03 -4.78 -1.93
CA ALA A 202 -13.52 -5.42 -3.15
C ALA A 202 -14.56 -4.55 -3.88
N ASP A 203 -15.46 -3.90 -3.13
CA ASP A 203 -16.45 -2.98 -3.71
C ASP A 203 -15.77 -1.73 -4.29
N ALA A 204 -14.74 -1.22 -3.61
CA ALA A 204 -13.97 -0.07 -4.08
C ALA A 204 -13.21 -0.37 -5.39
N VAL A 205 -12.51 -1.50 -5.47
CA VAL A 205 -11.85 -1.94 -6.72
C VAL A 205 -12.87 -2.14 -7.82
N THR A 206 -14.02 -2.75 -7.53
CA THR A 206 -15.08 -2.98 -8.51
C THR A 206 -15.61 -1.66 -9.07
N ARG A 207 -15.85 -0.65 -8.23
CA ARG A 207 -16.24 0.71 -8.67
C ARG A 207 -15.17 1.33 -9.56
N TYR A 208 -13.90 1.23 -9.19
CA TYR A 208 -12.81 1.74 -10.02
C TYR A 208 -12.77 1.08 -11.40
N LEU A 209 -12.82 -0.25 -11.45
CA LEU A 209 -12.77 -1.02 -12.69
C LEU A 209 -13.99 -0.82 -13.60
N ALA A 210 -15.11 -0.33 -13.07
CA ALA A 210 -16.29 0.02 -13.87
C ALA A 210 -16.05 1.25 -14.78
N HIS A 211 -15.02 2.04 -14.55
CA HIS A 211 -14.67 3.17 -15.41
C HIS A 211 -13.89 2.72 -16.65
N PRO A 212 -14.20 3.23 -17.83
CA PRO A 212 -13.54 2.83 -19.09
C PRO A 212 -12.02 3.01 -19.04
N GLY A 213 -11.29 1.98 -19.48
CA GLY A 213 -9.83 2.00 -19.56
C GLY A 213 -9.12 1.97 -18.21
N ARG A 214 -9.80 1.55 -17.14
CA ARG A 214 -9.18 1.33 -15.83
C ARG A 214 -8.83 -0.14 -15.66
N GLU A 215 -7.65 -0.39 -15.16
CA GLU A 215 -7.10 -1.73 -14.96
C GLU A 215 -6.48 -1.82 -13.58
N ALA A 216 -6.54 -3.02 -12.99
CA ALA A 216 -5.86 -3.35 -11.74
C ALA A 216 -4.99 -4.58 -11.91
N TYR A 217 -3.82 -4.56 -11.29
CA TYR A 217 -2.86 -5.65 -11.29
C TYR A 217 -2.41 -5.94 -9.86
N ALA A 218 -2.35 -7.21 -9.46
CA ALA A 218 -1.86 -7.64 -8.16
C ALA A 218 -0.53 -8.39 -8.31
N ILE A 219 0.50 -7.97 -7.57
CA ILE A 219 1.77 -8.68 -7.42
C ILE A 219 1.74 -9.32 -6.04
N LEU A 220 1.72 -10.64 -5.98
CA LEU A 220 1.40 -11.40 -4.78
C LEU A 220 2.60 -12.17 -4.24
N ALA A 221 2.69 -12.26 -2.91
CA ALA A 221 3.50 -13.25 -2.20
C ALA A 221 2.68 -14.54 -1.98
N PRO A 222 3.29 -15.75 -1.95
CA PRO A 222 2.58 -16.95 -1.51
C PRO A 222 2.33 -16.91 0.02
N PRO A 223 1.22 -17.41 0.52
CA PRO A 223 0.06 -18.01 -0.15
C PRO A 223 -1.16 -17.06 -0.23
N ASN A 224 -1.03 -15.87 -0.81
CA ASN A 224 -2.14 -14.91 -0.89
C ASN A 224 -3.24 -15.38 -1.88
N ALA A 225 -4.02 -16.39 -1.49
CA ALA A 225 -5.14 -16.92 -2.27
C ALA A 225 -6.32 -17.31 -1.36
N TRP A 226 -6.60 -16.49 -0.36
CA TRP A 226 -7.71 -16.68 0.56
C TRP A 226 -9.05 -16.33 -0.09
N PRO A 227 -10.19 -16.88 0.37
CA PRO A 227 -11.51 -16.53 -0.17
C PRO A 227 -11.84 -15.03 -0.12
N PHE A 228 -11.18 -14.27 0.74
CA PHE A 228 -11.32 -12.81 0.88
C PHE A 228 -10.18 -12.02 0.21
N SER A 229 -9.24 -12.67 -0.49
CA SER A 229 -8.20 -11.97 -1.27
C SER A 229 -8.83 -11.19 -2.42
N LEU A 230 -8.34 -9.98 -2.70
CA LEU A 230 -8.96 -9.08 -3.67
C LEU A 230 -9.03 -9.66 -5.09
N HIS A 231 -7.96 -10.32 -5.55
CA HIS A 231 -7.93 -10.95 -6.87
C HIS A 231 -8.84 -12.19 -6.98
N VAL A 232 -9.21 -12.80 -5.84
CA VAL A 232 -10.20 -13.90 -5.79
C VAL A 232 -11.61 -13.33 -5.83
N LEU A 233 -11.88 -12.27 -5.05
CA LEU A 233 -13.19 -11.61 -5.00
C LEU A 233 -13.50 -10.81 -6.27
N VAL A 234 -12.47 -10.28 -6.93
CA VAL A 234 -12.60 -9.45 -8.14
C VAL A 234 -11.70 -10.03 -9.24
N PRO A 235 -12.17 -11.04 -9.99
CA PRO A 235 -11.37 -11.74 -11.01
C PRO A 235 -10.90 -10.86 -12.19
N ALA A 236 -11.39 -9.64 -12.29
CA ALA A 236 -10.90 -8.64 -13.26
C ALA A 236 -9.53 -8.04 -12.86
N ILE A 237 -9.03 -8.32 -11.66
CA ILE A 237 -7.67 -7.99 -11.26
C ILE A 237 -6.72 -9.02 -11.88
N HIS A 238 -5.85 -8.59 -12.78
CA HIS A 238 -4.75 -9.43 -13.26
C HIS A 238 -3.77 -9.69 -12.11
N SER A 239 -3.24 -10.90 -11.98
CA SER A 239 -2.34 -11.21 -10.88
C SER A 239 -1.14 -12.04 -11.31
N ALA A 240 0.00 -11.79 -10.65
CA ALA A 240 1.21 -12.61 -10.73
C ALA A 240 1.74 -12.89 -9.32
N VAL A 241 2.34 -14.07 -9.13
CA VAL A 241 2.93 -14.47 -7.86
C VAL A 241 4.44 -14.48 -7.97
N ILE A 242 5.13 -13.81 -7.04
CA ILE A 242 6.58 -13.94 -6.88
C ILE A 242 6.83 -15.07 -5.88
N PRO A 243 7.36 -16.23 -6.30
CA PRO A 243 7.59 -17.35 -5.39
C PRO A 243 8.78 -17.07 -4.45
N HIS A 244 8.77 -17.73 -3.27
CA HIS A 244 9.85 -17.66 -2.27
C HIS A 244 10.13 -16.24 -1.75
N VAL A 245 9.08 -15.50 -1.43
CA VAL A 245 9.13 -14.19 -0.77
C VAL A 245 8.09 -14.15 0.34
N GLY A 246 8.28 -13.26 1.31
CA GLY A 246 7.25 -12.91 2.30
C GLY A 246 6.42 -11.72 1.85
N HIS A 247 5.64 -11.19 2.78
CA HIS A 247 4.73 -10.07 2.56
C HIS A 247 5.41 -8.80 2.02
N TRP A 248 6.66 -8.54 2.39
CA TRP A 248 7.45 -7.39 1.91
C TRP A 248 8.26 -7.76 0.66
N LEU A 249 7.58 -8.23 -0.36
CA LEU A 249 8.16 -8.77 -1.60
C LEU A 249 9.13 -7.80 -2.30
N MET A 250 8.96 -6.47 -2.15
CA MET A 250 9.88 -5.47 -2.69
C MET A 250 11.22 -5.40 -1.92
N LEU A 251 11.26 -5.89 -0.68
CA LEU A 251 12.48 -6.02 0.13
C LEU A 251 13.12 -7.40 -0.02
N ASP A 252 12.29 -8.45 -0.16
CA ASP A 252 12.76 -9.83 -0.23
C ASP A 252 13.35 -10.19 -1.59
N ALA A 253 12.78 -9.67 -2.67
CA ALA A 253 13.21 -9.93 -4.04
C ALA A 253 13.03 -8.68 -4.93
N PRO A 254 13.82 -7.61 -4.70
CA PRO A 254 13.64 -6.31 -5.35
C PRO A 254 13.68 -6.39 -6.88
N ASP A 255 14.61 -7.15 -7.46
CA ASP A 255 14.73 -7.28 -8.91
C ASP A 255 13.51 -7.97 -9.55
N ARG A 256 12.97 -8.99 -8.86
CA ARG A 256 11.78 -9.71 -9.33
C ARG A 256 10.52 -8.84 -9.16
N PHE A 257 10.44 -8.08 -8.08
CA PHE A 257 9.38 -7.10 -7.91
C PHE A 257 9.41 -6.04 -9.02
N VAL A 258 10.59 -5.49 -9.33
CA VAL A 258 10.78 -4.52 -10.41
C VAL A 258 10.37 -5.11 -11.77
N ALA A 259 10.73 -6.36 -12.05
CA ALA A 259 10.33 -7.03 -13.28
C ALA A 259 8.80 -7.19 -13.40
N GLU A 260 8.12 -7.62 -12.30
CA GLU A 260 6.66 -7.72 -12.29
C GLU A 260 5.97 -6.35 -12.33
N LEU A 261 6.55 -5.34 -11.69
CA LEU A 261 6.06 -3.96 -11.80
C LEU A 261 6.14 -3.46 -13.25
N ALA A 262 7.23 -3.76 -13.97
CA ALA A 262 7.37 -3.42 -15.39
C ALA A 262 6.27 -4.09 -16.23
N ASN A 263 5.99 -5.39 -16.00
CA ASN A 263 4.90 -6.12 -16.65
C ASN A 263 3.53 -5.45 -16.35
N ALA A 264 3.28 -5.14 -15.07
CA ALA A 264 2.03 -4.51 -14.61
C ALA A 264 1.84 -3.08 -15.17
N THR A 265 2.89 -2.43 -15.65
CA THR A 265 2.86 -1.05 -16.15
C THR A 265 3.12 -0.92 -17.65
N THR A 266 3.20 -2.04 -18.37
CA THR A 266 3.40 -2.06 -19.83
C THR A 266 2.24 -1.36 -20.55
N GLY A 267 2.56 -0.59 -21.60
CA GLY A 267 1.59 0.08 -22.45
C GLY A 267 1.04 1.41 -21.91
N LEU A 268 1.63 1.97 -20.84
CA LEU A 268 1.24 3.24 -20.23
C LEU A 268 2.38 4.22 -20.12
#